data_622a83dc795d14f4b4637912ff7975bc
#
_entry.id   622a83dc795d14f4b4637912ff7975bc
#
_cell.length_a   1.000
_cell.length_b   1.000
_cell.length_c   1.000
_cell.angle_alpha   90.00
_cell.angle_beta   90.00
_cell.angle_gamma   90.00
#
_symmetry.space_group_name_H-M   'P 1'
#
loop_
_entity.id
_entity.type
_entity.pdbx_description
1 polymer ?
#
loop_
_entity_poly.entity_id
_entity_poly.type
_entity_poly.pdbx_seq_one_letter_code
_entity_poly.pdbx_strand_id
1 'polypeptide(L)'
;HIPAIAHEFGFEIDADTFDRMHRGAHYLLNIRPAGDWPAQYFYYAGGVPRVMEEIKSMLHLDVMTVTGKTLGENLEELKKNGFYEHCDAILKEKSALIGKEIKRTDIIADFDHAIGTEGSIAILRGNLAPEGAVIKHTACPKEMFHARLNAKPYDSEEEAIDAILKGKVVPGDAVFIRYEGPRGSGMPEMFYTGEAICSD
;
A
#
# COMPACT_ATOMS: atom_id res chain seq x y z
N HIS A 1 9.93 4.44 -4.97
CA HIS A 1 10.87 3.52 -5.66
C HIS A 1 10.64 3.49 -7.17
N ILE A 2 9.39 3.32 -7.66
CA ILE A 2 9.11 3.20 -9.10
C ILE A 2 9.64 4.40 -9.91
N PRO A 3 9.43 5.68 -9.52
CA PRO A 3 10.01 6.81 -10.22
C PRO A 3 11.54 6.79 -10.25
N ALA A 4 12.19 6.39 -9.16
CA ALA A 4 13.65 6.30 -9.11
C ALA A 4 14.20 5.22 -10.05
N ILE A 5 13.56 4.06 -10.12
CA ILE A 5 13.92 2.99 -11.06
C ILE A 5 13.68 3.45 -12.51
N ALA A 6 12.55 4.09 -12.80
CA ALA A 6 12.25 4.60 -14.12
C ALA A 6 13.28 5.64 -14.59
N HIS A 7 13.71 6.52 -13.69
CA HIS A 7 14.73 7.52 -13.97
C HIS A 7 16.05 6.91 -14.42
N GLU A 8 16.52 5.82 -13.79
CA GLU A 8 17.74 5.10 -14.19
C GLU A 8 17.64 4.51 -15.62
N PHE A 9 16.42 4.25 -16.09
CA PHE A 9 16.16 3.81 -17.46
C PHE A 9 15.82 4.95 -18.43
N GLY A 10 15.95 6.21 -18.00
CA GLY A 10 15.67 7.40 -18.83
C GLY A 10 14.18 7.71 -18.98
N PHE A 11 13.31 7.16 -18.12
CA PHE A 11 11.88 7.47 -18.09
C PHE A 11 11.57 8.41 -16.94
N GLU A 12 10.68 9.38 -17.19
CA GLU A 12 10.14 10.24 -16.16
C GLU A 12 8.73 9.78 -15.76
N ILE A 13 8.56 9.44 -14.49
CA ILE A 13 7.26 9.15 -13.87
C ILE A 13 7.09 10.12 -12.72
N ASP A 14 6.17 11.05 -12.87
CA ASP A 14 5.88 12.10 -11.90
C ASP A 14 4.73 11.70 -10.94
N ALA A 15 4.51 12.54 -9.92
CA ALA A 15 3.44 12.35 -8.96
C ALA A 15 2.04 12.44 -9.63
N ASP A 16 1.88 13.26 -10.66
CA ASP A 16 0.61 13.43 -11.37
C ASP A 16 0.22 12.18 -12.15
N THR A 17 1.21 11.41 -12.62
CA THR A 17 0.97 10.08 -13.21
C THR A 17 0.35 9.13 -12.18
N PHE A 18 0.88 9.09 -10.95
CA PHE A 18 0.30 8.29 -9.89
C PHE A 18 -1.11 8.76 -9.52
N ASP A 19 -1.32 10.07 -9.33
CA ASP A 19 -2.64 10.61 -8.99
C ASP A 19 -3.68 10.23 -10.04
N ARG A 20 -3.35 10.42 -11.32
CA ARG A 20 -4.24 10.07 -12.43
C ARG A 20 -4.59 8.58 -12.46
N MET A 21 -3.58 7.71 -12.29
CA MET A 21 -3.79 6.26 -12.29
C MET A 21 -4.62 5.80 -11.08
N HIS A 22 -4.34 6.33 -9.89
CA HIS A 22 -5.08 5.96 -8.69
C HIS A 22 -6.53 6.45 -8.67
N ARG A 23 -6.82 7.60 -9.29
CA ARG A 23 -8.22 8.06 -9.46
C ARG A 23 -9.03 7.16 -10.39
N GLY A 24 -8.38 6.49 -11.35
CA GLY A 24 -9.01 5.54 -12.26
C GLY A 24 -9.03 4.10 -11.75
N ALA A 25 -8.39 3.81 -10.62
CA ALA A 25 -8.29 2.46 -10.07
C ALA A 25 -9.30 2.24 -8.95
N HIS A 26 -9.79 1.01 -8.82
CA HIS A 26 -10.65 0.64 -7.71
C HIS A 26 -9.84 0.10 -6.53
N TYR A 27 -10.33 0.35 -5.30
CA TYR A 27 -9.75 -0.19 -4.08
C TYR A 27 -10.39 -1.54 -3.76
N LEU A 28 -9.58 -2.61 -3.86
CA LEU A 28 -10.07 -3.99 -3.76
C LEU A 28 -9.62 -4.73 -2.50
N LEU A 29 -8.60 -4.25 -1.79
CA LEU A 29 -7.91 -5.02 -0.76
C LEU A 29 -8.35 -4.63 0.65
N ASN A 30 -9.03 -5.54 1.36
CA ASN A 30 -9.38 -5.39 2.77
C ASN A 30 -8.25 -5.92 3.68
N ILE A 31 -7.05 -5.35 3.55
CA ILE A 31 -5.86 -5.75 4.32
C ILE A 31 -5.29 -4.59 5.13
N ARG A 32 -4.68 -4.92 6.27
CA ARG A 32 -4.04 -3.92 7.13
C ARG A 32 -2.93 -3.16 6.41
N PRO A 33 -2.72 -1.86 6.70
CA PRO A 33 -3.35 -1.08 7.78
C PRO A 33 -4.72 -0.48 7.42
N ALA A 34 -5.13 -0.49 6.17
CA ALA A 34 -6.38 0.15 5.70
C ALA A 34 -7.62 -0.74 5.85
N GLY A 35 -7.46 -2.04 6.05
CA GLY A 35 -8.52 -3.03 6.19
C GLY A 35 -8.32 -3.94 7.40
N ASP A 36 -9.13 -4.99 7.48
CA ASP A 36 -9.24 -5.84 8.67
C ASP A 36 -8.23 -6.99 8.70
N TRP A 37 -7.87 -7.52 7.52
CA TRP A 37 -7.11 -8.76 7.43
C TRP A 37 -5.60 -8.55 7.43
N PRO A 38 -4.82 -9.41 8.10
CA PRO A 38 -3.36 -9.42 7.98
C PRO A 38 -2.92 -9.76 6.54
N ALA A 39 -1.74 -9.26 6.13
CA ALA A 39 -1.17 -9.51 4.79
C ALA A 39 -1.02 -11.00 4.45
N GLN A 40 -0.86 -11.85 5.42
CA GLN A 40 -0.83 -13.32 5.26
C GLN A 40 -2.13 -13.86 4.63
N TYR A 41 -3.29 -13.29 4.98
CA TYR A 41 -4.57 -13.68 4.37
C TYR A 41 -4.70 -13.21 2.92
N PHE A 42 -4.04 -12.11 2.57
CA PHE A 42 -3.93 -11.70 1.16
C PHE A 42 -3.25 -12.78 0.33
N TYR A 43 -2.15 -13.36 0.82
CA TYR A 43 -1.51 -14.50 0.17
C TYR A 43 -2.47 -15.70 0.04
N TYR A 44 -3.19 -16.06 1.10
CA TYR A 44 -4.15 -17.16 1.09
C TYR A 44 -5.32 -16.92 0.14
N ALA A 45 -5.71 -15.68 -0.09
CA ALA A 45 -6.75 -15.30 -1.05
C ALA A 45 -6.27 -15.33 -2.53
N GLY A 46 -5.00 -15.65 -2.79
CA GLY A 46 -4.40 -15.73 -4.12
C GLY A 46 -3.46 -14.58 -4.46
N GLY A 47 -3.26 -13.64 -3.53
CA GLY A 47 -2.25 -12.58 -3.62
C GLY A 47 -2.38 -11.68 -4.85
N VAL A 48 -1.23 -11.16 -5.29
CA VAL A 48 -1.13 -10.29 -6.47
C VAL A 48 -1.73 -10.92 -7.75
N PRO A 49 -1.51 -12.21 -8.05
CA PRO A 49 -2.13 -12.83 -9.23
C PRO A 49 -3.66 -12.75 -9.21
N ARG A 50 -4.31 -12.94 -8.06
CA ARG A 50 -5.76 -12.82 -7.94
C ARG A 50 -6.23 -11.37 -8.19
N VAL A 51 -5.50 -10.38 -7.67
CA VAL A 51 -5.80 -8.96 -7.97
C VAL A 51 -5.66 -8.68 -9.47
N MET A 52 -4.61 -9.22 -10.11
CA MET A 52 -4.42 -9.06 -11.55
C MET A 52 -5.55 -9.70 -12.36
N GLU A 53 -6.14 -10.80 -11.92
CA GLU A 53 -7.32 -11.38 -12.56
C GLU A 53 -8.54 -10.44 -12.45
N GLU A 54 -8.77 -9.81 -11.27
CA GLU A 54 -9.87 -8.87 -11.07
C GLU A 54 -9.74 -7.61 -11.95
N ILE A 55 -8.53 -7.08 -12.10
CA ILE A 55 -8.25 -5.89 -12.91
C ILE A 55 -7.74 -6.21 -14.32
N LYS A 56 -7.94 -7.43 -14.82
CA LYS A 56 -7.35 -7.95 -16.04
C LYS A 56 -7.60 -7.06 -17.27
N SER A 57 -8.78 -6.43 -17.35
CA SER A 57 -9.14 -5.50 -18.42
C SER A 57 -8.34 -4.19 -18.42
N MET A 58 -7.67 -3.87 -17.31
CA MET A 58 -6.84 -2.66 -17.15
C MET A 58 -5.34 -2.95 -17.39
N LEU A 59 -4.97 -4.22 -17.58
CA LEU A 59 -3.57 -4.64 -17.69
C LEU A 59 -3.14 -4.82 -19.14
N HIS A 60 -1.87 -4.53 -19.40
CA HIS A 60 -1.20 -4.88 -20.66
C HIS A 60 -0.77 -6.35 -20.64
N LEU A 61 -1.65 -7.25 -21.08
CA LEU A 61 -1.45 -8.70 -20.96
C LEU A 61 -0.39 -9.25 -21.92
N ASP A 62 -0.03 -8.50 -22.93
CA ASP A 62 0.96 -8.82 -23.97
C ASP A 62 2.40 -8.47 -23.59
N VAL A 63 2.62 -7.78 -22.46
CA VAL A 63 3.98 -7.44 -22.02
C VAL A 63 4.76 -8.67 -21.61
N MET A 64 6.01 -8.75 -22.07
CA MET A 64 6.94 -9.83 -21.71
C MET A 64 7.37 -9.71 -20.26
N THR A 65 7.42 -10.83 -19.56
CA THR A 65 7.85 -10.92 -18.17
C THR A 65 9.18 -11.67 -18.03
N VAL A 66 9.75 -11.68 -16.84
CA VAL A 66 11.01 -12.38 -16.51
C VAL A 66 10.92 -13.91 -16.69
N THR A 67 9.73 -14.47 -16.79
CA THR A 67 9.52 -15.90 -17.03
C THR A 67 9.73 -16.29 -18.49
N GLY A 68 9.95 -15.31 -19.39
CA GLY A 68 9.98 -15.54 -20.84
C GLY A 68 8.61 -15.75 -21.47
N LYS A 69 7.54 -15.51 -20.71
CA LYS A 69 6.14 -15.53 -21.15
C LYS A 69 5.52 -14.15 -20.96
N THR A 70 4.43 -13.89 -21.66
CA THR A 70 3.65 -12.66 -21.42
C THR A 70 2.94 -12.70 -20.07
N LEU A 71 2.50 -11.54 -19.58
CA LEU A 71 1.70 -11.45 -18.34
C LEU A 71 0.42 -12.30 -18.46
N GLY A 72 -0.27 -12.22 -19.60
CA GLY A 72 -1.47 -13.00 -19.84
C GLY A 72 -1.21 -14.51 -19.81
N GLU A 73 -0.13 -14.98 -20.46
CA GLU A 73 0.26 -16.41 -20.42
C GLU A 73 0.56 -16.88 -18.99
N ASN A 74 1.23 -16.08 -18.19
CA ASN A 74 1.50 -16.42 -16.78
C ASN A 74 0.21 -16.55 -15.97
N LEU A 75 -0.74 -15.63 -16.11
CA LEU A 75 -2.03 -15.71 -15.42
C LEU A 75 -2.84 -16.94 -15.85
N GLU A 76 -2.89 -17.24 -17.14
CA GLU A 76 -3.55 -18.44 -17.64
C GLU A 76 -2.88 -19.75 -17.17
N GLU A 77 -1.56 -19.75 -16.99
CA GLU A 77 -0.84 -20.91 -16.45
C GLU A 77 -1.17 -21.13 -14.97
N LEU A 78 -1.24 -20.07 -14.16
CA LEU A 78 -1.65 -20.16 -12.75
C LEU A 78 -3.07 -20.73 -12.62
N LYS A 79 -3.97 -20.35 -13.52
CA LYS A 79 -5.32 -20.88 -13.57
C LYS A 79 -5.34 -22.37 -13.95
N LYS A 80 -4.57 -22.75 -14.97
CA LYS A 80 -4.51 -24.15 -15.47
C LYS A 80 -3.85 -25.10 -14.48
N ASN A 81 -2.90 -24.66 -13.70
CA ASN A 81 -2.19 -25.50 -12.73
C ASN A 81 -2.87 -25.62 -11.36
N GLY A 82 -4.08 -25.07 -11.20
CA GLY A 82 -4.87 -25.19 -9.99
C GLY A 82 -4.42 -24.25 -8.85
N PHE A 83 -3.67 -23.18 -9.15
CA PHE A 83 -3.19 -22.24 -8.12
C PHE A 83 -4.34 -21.61 -7.32
N TYR A 84 -5.40 -21.19 -7.98
CA TYR A 84 -6.53 -20.53 -7.31
C TYR A 84 -7.36 -21.49 -6.49
N GLU A 85 -7.56 -22.71 -6.96
CA GLU A 85 -8.22 -23.79 -6.23
C GLU A 85 -7.43 -24.17 -4.97
N HIS A 86 -6.10 -24.17 -5.05
CA HIS A 86 -5.23 -24.38 -3.90
C HIS A 86 -5.39 -23.25 -2.86
N CYS A 87 -5.41 -21.99 -3.30
CA CYS A 87 -5.63 -20.85 -2.43
C CYS A 87 -7.01 -20.94 -1.72
N ASP A 88 -8.06 -21.26 -2.46
CA ASP A 88 -9.41 -21.43 -1.92
C ASP A 88 -9.47 -22.57 -0.87
N ALA A 89 -8.72 -23.65 -1.09
CA ALA A 89 -8.58 -24.74 -0.12
C ALA A 89 -7.89 -24.28 1.17
N ILE A 90 -6.83 -23.46 1.07
CA ILE A 90 -6.17 -22.86 2.24
C ILE A 90 -7.13 -21.97 3.02
N LEU A 91 -7.89 -21.10 2.34
CA LEU A 91 -8.87 -20.24 3.02
C LEU A 91 -9.93 -21.05 3.76
N LYS A 92 -10.38 -22.16 3.17
CA LYS A 92 -11.34 -23.08 3.81
C LYS A 92 -10.74 -23.72 5.07
N GLU A 93 -9.47 -24.14 5.02
CA GLU A 93 -8.75 -24.64 6.19
C GLU A 93 -8.64 -23.58 7.30
N LYS A 94 -8.22 -22.34 6.94
CA LYS A 94 -8.11 -21.23 7.89
C LYS A 94 -9.46 -20.84 8.48
N SER A 95 -10.54 -20.87 7.68
CA SER A 95 -11.91 -20.68 8.15
C SER A 95 -12.27 -21.68 9.26
N ALA A 96 -11.96 -22.95 9.05
CA ALA A 96 -12.20 -24.00 10.05
C ALA A 96 -11.41 -23.79 11.34
N LEU A 97 -10.13 -23.36 11.24
CA LEU A 97 -9.28 -23.11 12.40
C LEU A 97 -9.78 -21.97 13.29
N ILE A 98 -10.31 -20.90 12.71
CA ILE A 98 -10.80 -19.73 13.47
C ILE A 98 -12.30 -19.80 13.80
N GLY A 99 -13.00 -20.85 13.33
CA GLY A 99 -14.43 -21.01 13.55
C GLY A 99 -15.32 -19.96 12.85
N LYS A 100 -14.81 -19.31 11.80
CA LYS A 100 -15.51 -18.28 11.02
C LYS A 100 -15.28 -18.53 9.53
N GLU A 101 -16.36 -18.53 8.74
CA GLU A 101 -16.22 -18.57 7.27
C GLU A 101 -15.46 -17.35 6.76
N ILE A 102 -14.43 -17.61 5.94
CA ILE A 102 -13.65 -16.58 5.25
C ILE A 102 -13.78 -16.83 3.76
N LYS A 103 -14.33 -15.86 3.04
CA LYS A 103 -14.41 -15.89 1.58
C LYS A 103 -13.25 -15.09 1.00
N ARG A 104 -12.82 -15.46 -0.20
CA ARG A 104 -11.82 -14.68 -0.93
C ARG A 104 -12.24 -13.20 -1.04
N THR A 105 -13.52 -12.93 -1.27
CA THR A 105 -14.09 -11.58 -1.40
C THR A 105 -14.08 -10.76 -0.12
N ASP A 106 -13.92 -11.38 1.05
CA ASP A 106 -13.73 -10.66 2.32
C ASP A 106 -12.34 -9.99 2.38
N ILE A 107 -11.39 -10.45 1.56
CA ILE A 107 -9.99 -10.04 1.55
C ILE A 107 -9.64 -9.30 0.26
N ILE A 108 -9.99 -9.87 -0.89
CA ILE A 108 -9.83 -9.30 -2.23
C ILE A 108 -11.24 -9.19 -2.82
N ALA A 109 -11.81 -8.01 -2.86
CA ALA A 109 -13.11 -7.75 -3.44
C ALA A 109 -13.11 -8.01 -4.95
N ASP A 110 -14.27 -8.35 -5.50
CA ASP A 110 -14.48 -8.36 -6.95
C ASP A 110 -14.41 -6.92 -7.48
N PHE A 111 -14.00 -6.76 -8.73
CA PHE A 111 -13.89 -5.43 -9.35
C PHE A 111 -15.22 -4.66 -9.33
N ASP A 112 -16.33 -5.35 -9.64
CA ASP A 112 -17.67 -4.75 -9.67
C ASP A 112 -18.23 -4.43 -8.27
N HIS A 113 -17.64 -4.99 -7.22
CA HIS A 113 -18.03 -4.77 -5.82
C HIS A 113 -16.85 -4.22 -5.00
N ALA A 114 -16.06 -3.35 -5.61
CA ALA A 114 -14.89 -2.76 -4.99
C ALA A 114 -15.22 -2.05 -3.66
N ILE A 115 -14.27 -2.05 -2.74
CA ILE A 115 -14.38 -1.38 -1.43
C ILE A 115 -14.44 0.14 -1.60
N GLY A 116 -13.76 0.66 -2.63
CA GLY A 116 -13.77 2.07 -2.99
C GLY A 116 -13.58 2.27 -4.49
N THR A 117 -14.08 3.40 -4.97
CA THR A 117 -14.07 3.77 -6.39
C THR A 117 -12.77 4.40 -6.86
N GLU A 118 -11.85 4.67 -5.96
CA GLU A 118 -10.51 5.21 -6.23
C GLU A 118 -9.46 4.34 -5.55
N GLY A 119 -8.20 4.41 -6.01
CA GLY A 119 -7.08 3.72 -5.40
C GLY A 119 -6.72 4.27 -4.02
N SER A 120 -5.84 3.59 -3.29
CA SER A 120 -5.53 3.89 -1.89
C SER A 120 -4.50 5.00 -1.68
N ILE A 121 -3.81 5.46 -2.73
CA ILE A 121 -2.79 6.51 -2.66
C ILE A 121 -3.37 7.82 -3.17
N ALA A 122 -3.12 8.91 -2.43
CA ALA A 122 -3.42 10.27 -2.90
C ALA A 122 -2.15 11.11 -2.95
N ILE A 123 -2.07 11.98 -3.95
CA ILE A 123 -1.02 12.99 -4.06
C ILE A 123 -1.56 14.30 -3.48
N LEU A 124 -0.91 14.78 -2.44
CA LEU A 124 -1.24 16.02 -1.75
C LEU A 124 -0.36 17.16 -2.26
N ARG A 125 -0.94 18.35 -2.37
CA ARG A 125 -0.21 19.57 -2.73
C ARG A 125 -0.62 20.70 -1.81
N GLY A 126 0.33 21.54 -1.46
CA GLY A 126 0.12 22.69 -0.61
C GLY A 126 1.41 23.45 -0.35
N ASN A 127 1.35 24.51 0.46
CA ASN A 127 2.51 25.32 0.79
C ASN A 127 3.62 24.56 1.54
N LEU A 128 3.29 23.47 2.24
CA LEU A 128 4.26 22.60 2.90
C LEU A 128 4.93 21.64 1.90
N ALA A 129 4.21 21.18 0.90
CA ALA A 129 4.70 20.26 -0.12
C ALA A 129 4.23 20.73 -1.53
N PRO A 130 4.80 21.80 -2.08
CA PRO A 130 4.37 22.38 -3.36
C PRO A 130 4.59 21.44 -4.55
N GLU A 131 5.63 20.61 -4.49
CA GLU A 131 5.94 19.62 -5.52
C GLU A 131 5.20 18.28 -5.32
N GLY A 132 4.48 18.15 -4.21
CA GLY A 132 3.67 16.99 -3.90
C GLY A 132 4.16 16.18 -2.70
N ALA A 133 3.21 15.52 -2.05
CA ALA A 133 3.44 14.51 -1.02
C ALA A 133 2.51 13.33 -1.27
N VAL A 134 2.84 12.18 -0.71
CA VAL A 134 2.09 10.93 -0.89
C VAL A 134 1.47 10.50 0.42
N ILE A 135 0.20 10.14 0.39
CA ILE A 135 -0.49 9.54 1.53
C ILE A 135 -1.26 8.28 1.09
N LYS A 136 -1.26 7.26 1.94
CA LYS A 136 -2.23 6.17 1.87
C LYS A 136 -3.52 6.61 2.56
N HIS A 137 -4.38 7.35 1.86
CA HIS A 137 -5.57 8.00 2.44
C HIS A 137 -6.58 6.99 3.01
N THR A 138 -6.63 5.76 2.49
CA THR A 138 -7.51 4.71 2.99
C THR A 138 -7.11 4.19 4.38
N ALA A 139 -5.88 4.42 4.81
CA ALA A 139 -5.39 4.11 6.15
C ALA A 139 -5.41 5.32 7.10
N CYS A 140 -5.77 6.51 6.61
CA CYS A 140 -5.86 7.72 7.41
C CYS A 140 -7.27 7.85 8.01
N PRO A 141 -7.43 8.03 9.32
CA PRO A 141 -8.73 8.32 9.92
C PRO A 141 -9.36 9.58 9.30
N LYS A 142 -10.67 9.53 9.01
CA LYS A 142 -11.36 10.62 8.32
C LYS A 142 -11.30 11.96 9.06
N GLU A 143 -11.31 11.92 10.39
CA GLU A 143 -11.17 13.09 11.26
C GLU A 143 -9.80 13.77 11.12
N MET A 144 -8.78 13.06 10.65
CA MET A 144 -7.44 13.59 10.42
C MET A 144 -7.27 14.27 9.06
N PHE A 145 -8.28 14.18 8.16
CA PHE A 145 -8.23 14.88 6.88
C PHE A 145 -8.24 16.40 7.03
N HIS A 146 -8.78 16.90 8.14
CA HIS A 146 -8.78 18.30 8.52
C HIS A 146 -8.37 18.43 10.00
N ALA A 147 -7.07 18.55 10.24
CA ALA A 147 -6.54 18.65 11.59
C ALA A 147 -5.59 19.85 11.72
N ARG A 148 -5.57 20.46 12.91
CA ARG A 148 -4.58 21.47 13.29
C ARG A 148 -3.70 20.87 14.38
N LEU A 149 -2.42 20.68 14.08
CA LEU A 149 -1.46 19.98 14.93
C LEU A 149 -0.25 20.88 15.22
N ASN A 150 0.46 20.57 16.30
CA ASN A 150 1.72 21.25 16.64
C ASN A 150 2.87 20.56 15.92
N ALA A 151 3.62 21.28 15.10
CA ALA A 151 4.74 20.72 14.35
C ALA A 151 5.92 20.41 15.30
N LYS A 152 6.47 19.20 15.19
CA LYS A 152 7.67 18.72 15.88
C LYS A 152 8.70 18.26 14.84
N PRO A 153 9.53 19.17 14.31
CA PRO A 153 10.56 18.84 13.34
C PRO A 153 11.81 18.27 14.02
N TYR A 154 12.36 17.21 13.43
CA TYR A 154 13.62 16.57 13.81
C TYR A 154 14.48 16.38 12.55
N ASP A 155 15.81 16.36 12.72
CA ASP A 155 16.75 16.30 11.60
C ASP A 155 17.21 14.87 11.29
N SER A 156 16.76 13.89 12.10
CA SER A 156 16.94 12.47 11.83
C SER A 156 15.84 11.62 12.46
N GLU A 157 15.70 10.37 12.04
CA GLU A 157 14.81 9.39 12.65
C GLU A 157 15.20 9.12 14.10
N GLU A 158 16.49 9.00 14.39
CA GLU A 158 17.01 8.74 15.73
C GLU A 158 16.65 9.87 16.72
N GLU A 159 16.74 11.14 16.30
CA GLU A 159 16.31 12.27 17.14
C GLU A 159 14.81 12.24 17.41
N ALA A 160 14.00 11.87 16.43
CA ALA A 160 12.55 11.74 16.57
C ALA A 160 12.21 10.61 17.57
N ILE A 161 12.83 9.44 17.42
CA ILE A 161 12.64 8.30 18.33
C ILE A 161 13.04 8.66 19.77
N ASP A 162 14.21 9.27 19.95
CA ASP A 162 14.68 9.72 21.28
C ASP A 162 13.68 10.70 21.93
N ALA A 163 13.15 11.63 21.15
CA ALA A 163 12.15 12.58 21.62
C ALA A 163 10.81 11.89 22.00
N ILE A 164 10.36 10.92 21.21
CA ILE A 164 9.14 10.14 21.48
C ILE A 164 9.32 9.37 22.78
N LEU A 165 10.39 8.58 22.91
CA LEU A 165 10.66 7.76 24.08
C LEU A 165 10.88 8.58 25.38
N LYS A 166 11.30 9.84 25.26
CA LYS A 166 11.40 10.79 26.37
C LYS A 166 10.10 11.55 26.68
N GLY A 167 8.99 11.22 26.00
CA GLY A 167 7.69 11.85 26.21
C GLY A 167 7.61 13.32 25.76
N LYS A 168 8.50 13.75 24.83
CA LYS A 168 8.48 15.12 24.26
C LYS A 168 7.47 15.28 23.13
N VAL A 169 6.98 14.17 22.61
CA VAL A 169 5.89 14.09 21.62
C VAL A 169 4.64 13.62 22.34
N VAL A 170 3.55 14.35 22.16
CA VAL A 170 2.28 14.11 22.85
C VAL A 170 1.11 14.13 21.84
N PRO A 171 -0.07 13.59 22.20
CA PRO A 171 -1.26 13.70 21.34
C PRO A 171 -1.53 15.15 20.90
N GLY A 172 -1.76 15.36 19.62
CA GLY A 172 -1.92 16.66 19.01
C GLY A 172 -0.64 17.22 18.34
N ASP A 173 0.48 16.51 18.45
CA ASP A 173 1.71 16.83 17.73
C ASP A 173 1.77 16.12 16.36
N ALA A 174 2.47 16.74 15.42
CA ALA A 174 2.85 16.15 14.13
C ALA A 174 4.38 16.06 14.04
N VAL A 175 4.89 14.85 13.96
CA VAL A 175 6.34 14.59 13.83
C VAL A 175 6.75 14.75 12.38
N PHE A 176 7.77 15.56 12.13
CA PHE A 176 8.41 15.79 10.85
C PHE A 176 9.87 15.35 10.91
N ILE A 177 10.25 14.35 10.12
CA ILE A 177 11.65 13.93 9.98
C ILE A 177 12.19 14.56 8.70
N ARG A 178 13.28 15.30 8.80
CA ARG A 178 13.91 16.04 7.72
C ARG A 178 15.21 15.35 7.29
N TYR A 179 15.68 15.67 6.07
CA TYR A 179 16.96 15.21 5.50
C TYR A 179 17.09 13.70 5.28
N GLU A 180 16.05 12.95 5.48
CA GLU A 180 15.99 11.49 5.34
C GLU A 180 15.32 11.03 4.04
N GLY A 181 15.29 11.90 3.04
CA GLY A 181 14.80 11.58 1.69
C GLY A 181 15.82 10.76 0.89
N PRO A 182 15.55 10.47 -0.41
CA PRO A 182 16.42 9.64 -1.25
C PRO A 182 17.87 10.09 -1.34
N ARG A 183 18.13 11.41 -1.29
CA ARG A 183 19.48 11.96 -1.31
C ARG A 183 20.16 11.98 0.05
N GLY A 184 19.40 12.00 1.14
CA GLY A 184 19.93 12.04 2.50
C GLY A 184 20.34 10.68 3.00
N SER A 185 19.41 9.73 3.01
CA SER A 185 19.58 8.40 3.62
C SER A 185 19.15 7.24 2.70
N GLY A 186 19.01 7.49 1.41
CA GLY A 186 18.46 6.50 0.47
C GLY A 186 16.95 6.54 0.44
N MET A 187 16.29 5.41 0.45
CA MET A 187 14.82 5.32 0.50
C MET A 187 14.38 4.43 1.67
N PRO A 188 14.74 4.78 2.92
CA PRO A 188 14.34 4.01 4.08
C PRO A 188 12.86 4.15 4.36
N GLU A 189 12.31 3.19 5.06
CA GLU A 189 10.99 3.27 5.66
C GLU A 189 11.14 3.70 7.13
N MET A 190 10.41 4.74 7.56
CA MET A 190 10.42 5.24 8.94
C MET A 190 9.61 4.34 9.87
N PHE A 191 9.95 3.06 9.89
CA PHE A 191 9.24 2.02 10.65
C PHE A 191 9.39 2.21 12.15
N TYR A 192 10.62 2.45 12.61
CA TYR A 192 10.91 2.56 14.05
C TYR A 192 10.29 3.79 14.70
N THR A 193 10.15 4.89 13.98
CA THR A 193 9.40 6.07 14.46
C THR A 193 7.93 5.72 14.70
N GLY A 194 7.31 5.01 13.76
CA GLY A 194 5.92 4.56 13.90
C GLY A 194 5.75 3.59 15.07
N GLU A 195 6.69 2.67 15.25
CA GLU A 195 6.71 1.73 16.37
C GLU A 195 6.89 2.44 17.71
N ALA A 196 7.80 3.42 17.78
CA ALA A 196 8.02 4.21 18.99
C ALA A 196 6.77 5.02 19.40
N ILE A 197 6.00 5.56 18.44
CA ILE A 197 4.74 6.26 18.74
C ILE A 197 3.67 5.30 19.27
N CYS A 198 3.67 4.05 18.83
CA CYS A 198 2.70 3.03 19.24
C CYS A 198 3.16 2.22 20.48
N SER A 199 4.38 2.41 20.95
CA SER A 199 4.87 1.75 22.18
C SER A 199 4.33 2.49 23.41
N ASP A 200 3.70 1.75 24.33
CA ASP A 200 3.25 2.24 25.64
C ASP A 200 4.43 2.55 26.58
#